data_81b2edee9c1aab3178f8347e06388e0b
#
_entry.id   81b2edee9c1aab3178f8347e06388e0b
#
_cell.length_a   1.000
_cell.length_b   1.000
_cell.length_c   1.000
_cell.angle_alpha   90.00
_cell.angle_beta   90.00
_cell.angle_gamma   90.00
#
_symmetry.space_group_name_H-M   'P 1'
#
loop_
_entity.id
_entity.type
_entity.pdbx_description
1 polymer ?
#
loop_
_entity_poly.entity_id
_entity_poly.type
_entity_poly.pdbx_seq_one_letter_code
_entity_poly.pdbx_strand_id
1 'polypeptide(L)'
;MHLTQKAPLKAALLTLALAASHGAHAATFQDEAIAFATNNPMSLTVKGDDVTVNLTTNVSLLPGVHVEQKDEAPCPIGLTTTNENGNDTLTIKRVDSTQPCKAVVVVNLPEKSTVGFTQRTPSIDAKGNFGKITTHAEHMSLTFEGRADSLELRAAGVATARIRVQQLPISLISVSARHVATNISLPAGATADYKIDPASSTFDKAVPSGNPSDTTIRLTGSTVVGAARNQ
;
A
#
# COMPACT_ATOMS: atom_id res chain seq x y z
N MET A 1 -3.78 -33.23 -74.19
CA MET A 1 -4.93 -32.45 -73.69
C MET A 1 -5.09 -32.78 -72.22
N HIS A 2 -4.52 -31.94 -71.34
CA HIS A 2 -4.73 -32.07 -69.91
C HIS A 2 -5.29 -30.77 -69.40
N LEU A 3 -6.51 -30.85 -68.92
CA LEU A 3 -7.22 -29.74 -68.22
C LEU A 3 -6.82 -29.77 -66.77
N THR A 4 -6.14 -28.72 -66.30
CA THR A 4 -5.82 -28.49 -64.92
C THR A 4 -6.91 -27.62 -64.30
N GLN A 5 -7.66 -28.21 -63.39
CA GLN A 5 -8.72 -27.55 -62.63
C GLN A 5 -8.09 -26.81 -61.42
N LYS A 6 -8.21 -25.48 -61.40
CA LYS A 6 -7.83 -24.65 -60.26
C LYS A 6 -9.00 -24.61 -59.26
N ALA A 7 -8.78 -25.06 -58.03
CA ALA A 7 -9.70 -24.87 -56.91
C ALA A 7 -9.53 -23.48 -56.27
N PRO A 8 -10.61 -22.81 -55.89
CA PRO A 8 -10.52 -21.50 -55.20
C PRO A 8 -10.26 -21.68 -53.69
N LEU A 9 -9.25 -20.97 -53.21
CA LEU A 9 -8.91 -20.83 -51.80
C LEU A 9 -9.99 -19.99 -51.12
N LYS A 10 -10.79 -20.59 -50.26
CA LYS A 10 -11.71 -19.84 -49.38
C LYS A 10 -10.90 -19.31 -48.21
N ALA A 11 -10.69 -17.99 -48.18
CA ALA A 11 -10.16 -17.29 -47.02
C ALA A 11 -11.26 -17.23 -45.95
N ALA A 12 -11.04 -17.96 -44.85
CA ALA A 12 -11.85 -17.85 -43.66
C ALA A 12 -11.36 -16.63 -42.85
N LEU A 13 -12.15 -15.55 -42.85
CA LEU A 13 -11.99 -14.43 -41.95
C LEU A 13 -12.38 -14.90 -40.53
N LEU A 14 -11.39 -15.07 -39.67
CA LEU A 14 -11.61 -15.28 -38.25
C LEU A 14 -11.80 -13.90 -37.60
N THR A 15 -13.04 -13.48 -37.41
CA THR A 15 -13.41 -12.29 -36.62
C THR A 15 -13.21 -12.64 -35.14
N LEU A 16 -12.11 -12.19 -34.56
CA LEU A 16 -11.88 -12.25 -33.11
C LEU A 16 -12.74 -11.14 -32.47
N ALA A 17 -13.90 -11.50 -31.95
CA ALA A 17 -14.70 -10.61 -31.11
C ALA A 17 -14.02 -10.50 -29.73
N LEU A 18 -13.30 -9.39 -29.50
CA LEU A 18 -12.86 -9.01 -28.15
C LEU A 18 -14.11 -8.56 -27.38
N ALA A 19 -14.74 -9.50 -26.67
CA ALA A 19 -15.71 -9.17 -25.64
C ALA A 19 -14.93 -8.66 -24.42
N ALA A 20 -14.91 -7.33 -24.22
CA ALA A 20 -14.48 -6.73 -22.97
C ALA A 20 -15.52 -7.06 -21.89
N SER A 21 -15.42 -8.26 -21.32
CA SER A 21 -16.19 -8.63 -20.14
C SER A 21 -15.53 -7.98 -18.92
N HIS A 22 -16.16 -6.92 -18.41
CA HIS A 22 -15.91 -6.44 -17.05
C HIS A 22 -16.49 -7.46 -16.07
N GLY A 23 -15.87 -8.63 -16.00
CA GLY A 23 -16.21 -9.68 -15.06
C GLY A 23 -15.49 -9.42 -13.76
N ALA A 24 -16.22 -9.29 -12.67
CA ALA A 24 -15.67 -9.48 -11.35
C ALA A 24 -15.08 -10.90 -11.30
N HIS A 25 -13.73 -11.00 -11.33
CA HIS A 25 -13.06 -12.28 -11.13
C HIS A 25 -13.20 -12.67 -9.67
N ALA A 26 -14.04 -13.65 -9.38
CA ALA A 26 -13.99 -14.35 -8.12
C ALA A 26 -12.71 -15.20 -8.11
N ALA A 27 -11.70 -14.79 -7.37
CA ALA A 27 -10.46 -15.54 -7.22
C ALA A 27 -10.73 -16.85 -6.50
N THR A 28 -10.38 -17.94 -7.13
CA THR A 28 -10.31 -19.27 -6.51
C THR A 28 -9.02 -19.36 -5.69
N PHE A 29 -9.11 -20.00 -4.52
CA PHE A 29 -8.03 -20.14 -3.56
C PHE A 29 -6.85 -20.92 -4.13
N GLN A 30 -5.69 -20.34 -4.24
CA GLN A 30 -4.30 -20.79 -4.18
C GLN A 30 -3.42 -20.01 -5.18
N ASP A 31 -2.41 -19.29 -4.65
CA ASP A 31 -1.27 -18.71 -5.39
C ASP A 31 -1.58 -17.84 -6.63
N GLU A 32 -2.76 -17.29 -6.75
CA GLU A 32 -3.06 -16.39 -7.88
C GLU A 32 -2.45 -15.01 -7.63
N ALA A 33 -1.40 -14.72 -8.39
CA ALA A 33 -0.93 -13.37 -8.54
C ALA A 33 -1.94 -12.58 -9.41
N ILE A 34 -2.47 -11.48 -8.88
CA ILE A 34 -3.29 -10.55 -9.65
C ILE A 34 -2.36 -9.49 -10.23
N ALA A 35 -2.24 -9.41 -11.55
CA ALA A 35 -1.46 -8.39 -12.22
C ALA A 35 -2.30 -7.09 -12.35
N PHE A 36 -1.69 -5.94 -12.06
CA PHE A 36 -2.28 -4.65 -12.41
C PHE A 36 -1.99 -4.30 -13.88
N ALA A 37 -2.98 -3.78 -14.56
CA ALA A 37 -2.91 -3.54 -16.01
C ALA A 37 -2.08 -2.31 -16.40
N THR A 38 -1.38 -1.66 -15.48
CA THR A 38 -0.66 -0.41 -15.72
C THR A 38 0.70 -0.36 -15.05
N ASN A 39 1.66 0.29 -15.74
CA ASN A 39 2.95 0.68 -15.17
C ASN A 39 2.96 2.17 -14.74
N ASN A 40 1.86 2.88 -14.91
CA ASN A 40 1.72 4.26 -14.46
C ASN A 40 1.33 4.34 -12.98
N PRO A 41 1.62 5.43 -12.28
CA PRO A 41 1.13 5.66 -10.93
C PRO A 41 -0.37 5.44 -10.84
N MET A 42 -0.80 4.69 -9.82
CA MET A 42 -2.20 4.32 -9.63
C MET A 42 -2.68 4.66 -8.23
N SER A 43 -3.99 4.66 -8.03
CA SER A 43 -4.62 4.77 -6.73
C SER A 43 -5.15 3.40 -6.33
N LEU A 44 -4.70 2.89 -5.18
CA LEU A 44 -5.11 1.61 -4.63
C LEU A 44 -5.72 1.79 -3.24
N THR A 45 -6.91 1.25 -3.03
CA THR A 45 -7.50 1.11 -1.70
C THR A 45 -7.44 -0.35 -1.25
N VAL A 46 -6.82 -0.61 -0.10
CA VAL A 46 -6.76 -1.94 0.53
C VAL A 46 -7.79 -2.00 1.64
N LYS A 47 -8.68 -2.99 1.57
CA LYS A 47 -9.74 -3.21 2.57
C LYS A 47 -9.93 -4.69 2.87
N GLY A 48 -10.74 -4.99 3.90
CA GLY A 48 -11.09 -6.36 4.28
C GLY A 48 -10.42 -6.79 5.57
N ASP A 49 -10.13 -8.09 5.67
CA ASP A 49 -9.61 -8.69 6.89
C ASP A 49 -8.18 -8.25 7.22
N ASP A 50 -7.85 -8.29 8.50
CA ASP A 50 -6.56 -7.89 9.01
C ASP A 50 -5.50 -8.93 8.68
N VAL A 51 -4.56 -8.55 7.85
CA VAL A 51 -3.35 -9.32 7.49
C VAL A 51 -2.17 -8.38 7.40
N THR A 52 -0.96 -8.92 7.38
CA THR A 52 0.22 -8.12 7.06
C THR A 52 0.24 -7.82 5.56
N VAL A 53 0.43 -6.55 5.21
CA VAL A 53 0.55 -6.11 3.82
C VAL A 53 1.96 -5.54 3.60
N ASN A 54 2.72 -6.18 2.73
CA ASN A 54 4.01 -5.69 2.26
C ASN A 54 3.79 -4.89 0.97
N LEU A 55 4.04 -3.59 1.03
CA LEU A 55 4.01 -2.71 -0.14
C LEU A 55 5.41 -2.51 -0.69
N THR A 56 5.56 -2.62 -2.00
CA THR A 56 6.81 -2.27 -2.67
C THR A 56 6.55 -1.50 -3.96
N THR A 57 7.55 -0.74 -4.40
CA THR A 57 7.58 -0.12 -5.72
C THR A 57 8.83 -0.58 -6.48
N ASN A 58 9.07 -1.88 -6.49
CA ASN A 58 10.22 -2.47 -7.17
C ASN A 58 9.99 -2.50 -8.67
N VAL A 59 10.70 -1.67 -9.41
CA VAL A 59 10.59 -1.55 -10.88
C VAL A 59 11.05 -2.81 -11.64
N SER A 60 11.76 -3.72 -10.97
CA SER A 60 12.18 -5.00 -11.55
C SER A 60 11.08 -6.07 -11.48
N LEU A 61 10.00 -5.80 -10.77
CA LEU A 61 8.84 -6.69 -10.63
C LEU A 61 7.65 -6.11 -11.37
N LEU A 62 6.82 -6.98 -11.92
CA LEU A 62 5.55 -6.54 -12.50
C LEU A 62 4.62 -6.01 -11.40
N PRO A 63 3.87 -4.92 -11.66
CA PRO A 63 2.84 -4.46 -10.75
C PRO A 63 1.78 -5.52 -10.54
N GLY A 64 1.41 -5.76 -9.28
CA GLY A 64 0.45 -6.79 -8.95
C GLY A 64 0.38 -7.10 -7.47
N VAL A 65 -0.40 -8.11 -7.13
CA VAL A 65 -0.55 -8.61 -5.77
C VAL A 65 -0.45 -10.13 -5.72
N HIS A 66 0.20 -10.66 -4.70
CA HIS A 66 0.25 -12.10 -4.43
C HIS A 66 0.28 -12.36 -2.91
N VAL A 67 0.00 -13.60 -2.53
CA VAL A 67 0.04 -14.03 -1.13
C VAL A 67 1.31 -14.83 -0.86
N GLU A 68 2.06 -14.44 0.16
CA GLU A 68 3.14 -15.24 0.72
C GLU A 68 2.65 -15.96 1.97
N GLN A 69 2.68 -17.28 1.95
CA GLN A 69 2.39 -18.11 3.12
C GLN A 69 3.66 -18.25 3.95
N LYS A 70 3.61 -17.87 5.23
CA LYS A 70 4.79 -17.94 6.14
C LYS A 70 4.76 -19.12 7.11
N ASP A 71 3.64 -19.82 7.19
CA ASP A 71 3.47 -20.95 8.10
C ASP A 71 3.25 -22.24 7.31
N GLU A 72 3.59 -23.39 7.93
CA GLU A 72 3.32 -24.72 7.37
C GLU A 72 1.80 -25.02 7.26
N ALA A 73 0.98 -24.37 8.08
CA ALA A 73 -0.46 -24.47 8.01
C ALA A 73 -1.01 -23.50 6.95
N PRO A 74 -1.78 -23.98 5.96
CA PRO A 74 -2.34 -23.10 4.95
C PRO A 74 -3.28 -22.07 5.56
N CYS A 75 -3.04 -20.81 5.22
CA CYS A 75 -3.88 -19.68 5.57
C CYS A 75 -4.60 -19.21 4.31
N PRO A 76 -5.75 -19.79 3.97
CA PRO A 76 -6.41 -19.45 2.72
C PRO A 76 -6.93 -18.02 2.76
N ILE A 77 -6.37 -17.19 1.87
CA ILE A 77 -6.75 -15.80 1.66
C ILE A 77 -7.33 -15.67 0.26
N GLY A 78 -8.51 -15.11 0.16
CA GLY A 78 -9.09 -14.68 -1.10
C GLY A 78 -8.74 -13.23 -1.37
N LEU A 79 -8.27 -12.95 -2.58
CA LEU A 79 -8.00 -11.62 -3.09
C LEU A 79 -8.98 -11.30 -4.21
N THR A 80 -9.58 -10.13 -4.17
CA THR A 80 -10.38 -9.60 -5.29
C THR A 80 -9.99 -8.16 -5.56
N THR A 81 -9.91 -7.80 -6.83
CA THR A 81 -9.70 -6.41 -7.26
C THR A 81 -10.91 -5.90 -8.01
N THR A 82 -11.28 -4.66 -7.75
CA THR A 82 -12.31 -3.94 -8.51
C THR A 82 -11.77 -2.58 -8.87
N ASN A 83 -12.10 -2.08 -10.06
CA ASN A 83 -11.73 -0.72 -10.49
C ASN A 83 -13.00 0.12 -10.60
N GLU A 84 -13.05 1.23 -9.89
CA GLU A 84 -14.13 2.19 -9.94
C GLU A 84 -13.57 3.59 -10.21
N ASN A 85 -13.89 4.16 -11.35
CA ASN A 85 -13.45 5.51 -11.75
C ASN A 85 -11.92 5.73 -11.67
N GLY A 86 -11.13 4.74 -12.04
CA GLY A 86 -9.68 4.80 -12.01
C GLY A 86 -9.05 4.56 -10.64
N ASN A 87 -9.85 4.21 -9.62
CA ASN A 87 -9.38 3.77 -8.31
C ASN A 87 -9.50 2.25 -8.21
N ASP A 88 -8.38 1.58 -8.02
CA ASP A 88 -8.38 0.15 -7.77
C ASP A 88 -8.65 -0.14 -6.29
N THR A 89 -9.47 -1.14 -6.04
CA THR A 89 -9.75 -1.62 -4.67
C THR A 89 -9.32 -3.07 -4.57
N LEU A 90 -8.37 -3.35 -3.70
CA LEU A 90 -7.97 -4.69 -3.29
C LEU A 90 -8.78 -5.08 -2.04
N THR A 91 -9.60 -6.10 -2.15
CA THR A 91 -10.32 -6.67 -1.01
C THR A 91 -9.64 -7.96 -0.59
N ILE A 92 -9.28 -8.05 0.69
CA ILE A 92 -8.64 -9.21 1.30
C ILE A 92 -9.66 -9.92 2.18
N LYS A 93 -9.88 -11.22 1.96
CA LYS A 93 -10.76 -12.04 2.79
C LYS A 93 -10.02 -13.27 3.28
N ARG A 94 -10.06 -13.52 4.58
CA ARG A 94 -9.64 -14.79 5.16
C ARG A 94 -10.80 -15.77 5.07
N VAL A 95 -10.53 -17.00 4.62
CA VAL A 95 -11.57 -18.04 4.53
C VAL A 95 -12.01 -18.49 5.90
N ASP A 96 -11.06 -18.61 6.82
CA ASP A 96 -11.33 -18.93 8.21
C ASP A 96 -10.75 -17.84 9.11
N SER A 97 -11.62 -16.96 9.61
CA SER A 97 -11.22 -15.88 10.51
C SER A 97 -10.97 -16.34 11.95
N THR A 98 -11.31 -17.60 12.28
CA THR A 98 -11.18 -18.15 13.65
C THR A 98 -9.78 -18.70 13.92
N GLN A 99 -9.03 -19.08 12.89
CA GLN A 99 -7.67 -19.59 13.01
C GLN A 99 -6.63 -18.47 12.97
N PRO A 100 -5.64 -18.46 13.87
CA PRO A 100 -4.52 -17.54 13.74
C PRO A 100 -3.75 -17.86 12.45
N CYS A 101 -3.48 -16.82 11.67
CA CYS A 101 -2.96 -16.96 10.33
C CYS A 101 -1.89 -15.89 10.09
N LYS A 102 -0.73 -16.30 9.59
CA LYS A 102 0.42 -15.42 9.31
C LYS A 102 0.69 -15.31 7.80
N ALA A 103 -0.35 -15.11 7.02
CA ALA A 103 -0.12 -14.77 5.62
C ALA A 103 0.28 -13.31 5.46
N VAL A 104 1.08 -13.06 4.46
CA VAL A 104 1.49 -11.74 4.02
C VAL A 104 0.97 -11.52 2.61
N VAL A 105 0.26 -10.43 2.41
CA VAL A 105 -0.14 -9.98 1.08
C VAL A 105 0.93 -9.04 0.57
N VAL A 106 1.62 -9.43 -0.49
CA VAL A 106 2.65 -8.61 -1.13
C VAL A 106 2.03 -7.86 -2.30
N VAL A 107 2.18 -6.55 -2.29
CA VAL A 107 1.65 -5.65 -3.31
C VAL A 107 2.79 -4.87 -3.93
N ASN A 108 3.09 -5.10 -5.22
CA ASN A 108 4.04 -4.30 -5.97
C ASN A 108 3.29 -3.28 -6.82
N LEU A 109 3.64 -2.01 -6.67
CA LEU A 109 2.99 -0.89 -7.36
C LEU A 109 3.99 -0.12 -8.21
N PRO A 110 3.54 0.57 -9.25
CA PRO A 110 4.34 1.60 -9.91
C PRO A 110 4.76 2.68 -8.91
N GLU A 111 5.93 3.26 -9.12
CA GLU A 111 6.38 4.40 -8.32
C GLU A 111 5.35 5.54 -8.33
N LYS A 112 5.32 6.34 -7.26
CA LYS A 112 4.39 7.46 -7.07
C LYS A 112 2.92 7.08 -6.94
N SER A 113 2.61 5.78 -6.82
CA SER A 113 1.25 5.34 -6.55
C SER A 113 0.76 5.83 -5.18
N THR A 114 -0.56 6.04 -5.09
CA THR A 114 -1.25 6.40 -3.85
C THR A 114 -1.91 5.16 -3.26
N VAL A 115 -1.73 4.92 -1.95
CA VAL A 115 -2.32 3.76 -1.28
C VAL A 115 -3.12 4.18 -0.06
N GLY A 116 -4.36 3.71 0.00
CA GLY A 116 -5.25 3.89 1.16
C GLY A 116 -5.55 2.55 1.85
N PHE A 117 -5.55 2.53 3.18
CA PHE A 117 -5.93 1.37 3.99
C PHE A 117 -7.17 1.69 4.80
N THR A 118 -8.16 0.79 4.72
CA THR A 118 -9.41 0.86 5.48
C THR A 118 -9.70 -0.44 6.25
N GLN A 119 -8.65 -1.20 6.55
CA GLN A 119 -8.71 -2.37 7.42
C GLN A 119 -8.86 -1.93 8.89
N ARG A 120 -9.38 -2.80 9.74
CA ARG A 120 -9.59 -2.52 11.16
C ARG A 120 -8.27 -2.37 11.92
N THR A 121 -7.33 -3.30 11.71
CA THR A 121 -6.02 -3.34 12.37
C THR A 121 -4.89 -3.66 11.37
N PRO A 122 -4.64 -2.81 10.37
CA PRO A 122 -3.62 -3.09 9.37
C PRO A 122 -2.22 -3.14 9.96
N SER A 123 -1.44 -4.14 9.54
CA SER A 123 0.01 -4.21 9.72
C SER A 123 0.67 -4.00 8.36
N ILE A 124 1.39 -2.90 8.21
CA ILE A 124 1.90 -2.44 6.92
C ILE A 124 3.43 -2.37 6.97
N ASP A 125 4.10 -3.03 6.03
CA ASP A 125 5.51 -2.84 5.73
C ASP A 125 5.64 -2.26 4.33
N ALA A 126 6.04 -0.99 4.22
CA ALA A 126 6.07 -0.25 2.97
C ALA A 126 7.50 0.16 2.61
N LYS A 127 7.99 -0.28 1.45
CA LYS A 127 9.34 0.01 0.99
C LYS A 127 9.35 0.48 -0.46
N GLY A 128 9.87 1.68 -0.70
CA GLY A 128 9.97 2.22 -2.06
C GLY A 128 9.59 3.69 -2.19
N ASN A 129 9.10 4.07 -3.38
CA ASN A 129 8.80 5.45 -3.76
C ASN A 129 7.30 5.62 -4.01
N PHE A 130 6.57 6.15 -3.04
CA PHE A 130 5.12 6.34 -3.09
C PHE A 130 4.75 7.81 -3.30
N GLY A 131 3.60 8.07 -3.90
CA GLY A 131 2.98 9.40 -3.88
C GLY A 131 2.41 9.67 -2.48
N LYS A 132 1.47 8.84 -2.04
CA LYS A 132 0.80 9.02 -0.76
C LYS A 132 0.46 7.68 -0.12
N ILE A 133 0.61 7.59 1.22
CA ILE A 133 0.07 6.47 2.00
C ILE A 133 -0.91 7.04 3.03
N THR A 134 -2.14 6.50 3.04
CA THR A 134 -3.18 6.88 4.00
C THR A 134 -3.69 5.68 4.77
N THR A 135 -4.06 5.86 6.02
CA THR A 135 -4.76 4.84 6.81
C THR A 135 -5.98 5.42 7.51
N HIS A 136 -7.03 4.59 7.60
CA HIS A 136 -8.19 4.82 8.46
C HIS A 136 -8.50 3.51 9.17
N ALA A 137 -8.10 3.38 10.44
CA ALA A 137 -8.11 2.14 11.18
C ALA A 137 -8.63 2.31 12.61
N GLU A 138 -8.90 1.22 13.30
CA GLU A 138 -9.10 1.23 14.76
C GLU A 138 -7.74 1.24 15.47
N HIS A 139 -6.84 0.34 15.06
CA HIS A 139 -5.44 0.31 15.43
C HIS A 139 -4.58 0.12 14.19
N MET A 140 -3.32 0.55 14.23
CA MET A 140 -2.44 0.34 13.08
C MET A 140 -0.98 0.19 13.48
N SER A 141 -0.24 -0.52 12.65
CA SER A 141 1.22 -0.57 12.66
C SER A 141 1.76 -0.29 11.27
N LEU A 142 2.69 0.66 11.14
CA LEU A 142 3.39 0.95 9.90
C LEU A 142 4.90 0.92 10.11
N THR A 143 5.61 0.16 9.27
CA THR A 143 7.02 0.35 8.99
C THR A 143 7.16 0.91 7.58
N PHE A 144 7.76 2.07 7.44
CA PHE A 144 7.97 2.73 6.15
C PHE A 144 9.46 2.98 5.94
N GLU A 145 9.97 2.60 4.78
CA GLU A 145 11.34 2.90 4.35
C GLU A 145 11.34 3.35 2.88
N GLY A 146 11.76 4.58 2.62
CA GLY A 146 11.83 5.06 1.24
C GLY A 146 11.51 6.53 1.08
N ARG A 147 10.77 6.84 0.02
CA ARG A 147 10.28 8.17 -0.31
C ARG A 147 8.76 8.17 -0.40
N ALA A 148 8.13 9.22 0.09
CA ALA A 148 6.72 9.51 -0.16
C ALA A 148 6.52 11.02 -0.25
N ASP A 149 5.50 11.47 -1.00
CA ASP A 149 5.14 12.89 -0.99
C ASP A 149 4.37 13.23 0.31
N SER A 150 3.58 12.28 0.84
CA SER A 150 2.95 12.42 2.16
C SER A 150 2.59 11.07 2.81
N LEU A 151 2.59 11.04 4.14
CA LEU A 151 2.10 9.95 4.99
C LEU A 151 1.01 10.50 5.92
N GLU A 152 -0.22 10.00 5.78
CA GLU A 152 -1.36 10.42 6.61
C GLU A 152 -1.97 9.22 7.32
N LEU A 153 -1.59 9.02 8.57
CA LEU A 153 -1.90 7.83 9.35
C LEU A 153 -2.92 8.17 10.43
N ARG A 154 -4.11 7.56 10.34
CA ARG A 154 -5.20 7.78 11.29
C ARG A 154 -5.66 6.47 11.90
N ALA A 155 -5.72 6.44 13.24
CA ALA A 155 -6.33 5.34 13.98
C ALA A 155 -7.19 5.89 15.13
N ALA A 156 -8.28 5.20 15.46
CA ALA A 156 -9.12 5.61 16.60
C ALA A 156 -8.45 5.33 17.94
N GLY A 157 -7.73 4.20 18.05
CA GLY A 157 -7.08 3.72 19.27
C GLY A 157 -5.57 3.95 19.30
N VAL A 158 -4.80 3.03 18.74
CA VAL A 158 -3.33 3.06 18.78
C VAL A 158 -2.76 3.14 17.37
N ALA A 159 -1.83 4.05 17.17
CA ALA A 159 -0.99 4.10 15.98
C ALA A 159 0.48 3.91 16.36
N THR A 160 1.10 2.86 15.82
CA THR A 160 2.54 2.65 15.92
C THR A 160 3.16 2.88 14.54
N ALA A 161 4.16 3.77 14.45
CA ALA A 161 4.79 4.05 13.18
C ALA A 161 6.32 4.13 13.32
N ARG A 162 7.02 3.37 12.48
CA ARG A 162 8.47 3.52 12.25
C ARG A 162 8.66 4.03 10.83
N ILE A 163 9.11 5.26 10.69
CA ILE A 163 9.21 5.96 9.42
C ILE A 163 10.67 6.30 9.16
N ARG A 164 11.22 5.77 8.07
CA ARG A 164 12.56 6.07 7.59
C ARG A 164 12.48 6.69 6.20
N VAL A 165 12.57 8.00 6.14
CA VAL A 165 12.61 8.74 4.87
C VAL A 165 14.03 8.68 4.32
N GLN A 166 14.19 8.17 3.10
CA GLN A 166 15.50 8.07 2.45
C GLN A 166 15.82 9.28 1.59
N GLN A 167 14.79 9.95 1.06
CA GLN A 167 14.95 11.11 0.16
C GLN A 167 13.87 12.15 0.42
N LEU A 168 14.27 13.41 0.34
CA LEU A 168 13.36 14.57 0.34
C LEU A 168 12.93 14.91 -1.11
N PRO A 169 11.84 15.66 -1.32
CA PRO A 169 10.95 16.19 -0.29
C PRO A 169 9.91 15.15 0.18
N ILE A 170 9.54 15.25 1.45
CA ILE A 170 8.27 14.76 1.99
C ILE A 170 7.55 15.95 2.61
N SER A 171 6.34 16.25 2.14
CA SER A 171 5.64 17.46 2.57
C SER A 171 4.98 17.30 3.96
N LEU A 172 4.46 16.10 4.24
CA LEU A 172 3.69 15.83 5.44
C LEU A 172 3.90 14.43 5.99
N ILE A 173 4.22 14.34 7.28
CA ILE A 173 4.09 13.12 8.09
C ILE A 173 3.04 13.43 9.16
N SER A 174 1.85 12.87 9.03
CA SER A 174 0.75 13.06 9.98
C SER A 174 0.37 11.75 10.63
N VAL A 175 0.42 11.69 11.95
CA VAL A 175 -0.03 10.52 12.73
C VAL A 175 -1.05 11.00 13.76
N SER A 176 -2.26 10.45 13.70
CA SER A 176 -3.36 10.80 14.58
C SER A 176 -3.99 9.55 15.17
N ALA A 177 -4.00 9.44 16.50
CA ALA A 177 -4.63 8.36 17.23
C ALA A 177 -4.86 8.77 18.69
N ARG A 178 -5.64 7.98 19.47
CA ARG A 178 -5.68 8.18 20.92
C ARG A 178 -4.29 8.03 21.55
N HIS A 179 -3.54 6.99 21.12
CA HIS A 179 -2.17 6.75 21.56
C HIS A 179 -1.26 6.64 20.34
N VAL A 180 -0.28 7.52 20.24
CA VAL A 180 0.70 7.57 19.15
C VAL A 180 2.07 7.15 19.67
N ALA A 181 2.66 6.11 19.05
CA ALA A 181 4.05 5.73 19.26
C ALA A 181 4.78 5.80 17.92
N THR A 182 5.71 6.75 17.75
CA THR A 182 6.34 6.94 16.44
C THR A 182 7.83 7.25 16.54
N ASN A 183 8.60 6.62 15.63
CA ASN A 183 9.99 6.94 15.41
C ASN A 183 10.16 7.38 13.96
N ILE A 184 10.64 8.60 13.75
CA ILE A 184 10.82 9.22 12.44
C ILE A 184 12.31 9.46 12.22
N SER A 185 12.85 8.94 11.13
CA SER A 185 14.22 9.21 10.68
C SER A 185 14.16 9.96 9.35
N LEU A 186 14.73 11.15 9.32
CA LEU A 186 14.84 11.97 8.12
C LEU A 186 16.30 11.95 7.60
N PRO A 187 16.54 12.23 6.33
CA PRO A 187 17.89 12.37 5.79
C PRO A 187 18.71 13.43 6.53
N ALA A 188 20.03 13.27 6.52
CA ALA A 188 20.96 14.25 7.09
C ALA A 188 20.71 15.66 6.54
N GLY A 189 20.72 16.65 7.41
CA GLY A 189 20.46 18.05 7.06
C GLY A 189 18.99 18.40 6.82
N ALA A 190 18.06 17.46 6.97
CA ALA A 190 16.63 17.76 6.94
C ALA A 190 16.22 18.65 8.12
N THR A 191 15.22 19.49 7.89
CA THR A 191 14.54 20.30 8.90
C THR A 191 13.06 19.96 8.94
N ALA A 192 12.39 20.22 10.07
CA ALA A 192 10.98 19.90 10.23
C ALA A 192 10.19 21.01 10.94
N ASP A 193 8.94 21.24 10.46
CA ASP A 193 7.92 22.01 11.18
C ASP A 193 7.09 21.06 12.06
N TYR A 194 7.16 21.25 13.38
CA TYR A 194 6.50 20.34 14.33
C TYR A 194 5.15 20.90 14.78
N LYS A 195 4.09 20.13 14.57
CA LYS A 195 2.74 20.37 15.07
C LYS A 195 2.30 19.21 15.96
N ILE A 196 2.65 19.27 17.23
CA ILE A 196 2.37 18.24 18.20
C ILE A 196 1.32 18.75 19.17
N ASP A 197 0.16 18.10 19.16
CA ASP A 197 -1.01 18.47 19.99
C ASP A 197 -1.48 17.27 20.82
N PRO A 198 -0.76 16.87 21.87
CA PRO A 198 -1.20 15.87 22.82
C PRO A 198 -1.50 16.48 24.18
N ALA A 199 -2.40 15.82 24.93
CA ALA A 199 -2.58 16.09 26.36
C ALA A 199 -1.32 15.72 27.17
N SER A 200 -0.56 14.71 26.73
CA SER A 200 0.78 14.39 27.25
C SER A 200 1.72 13.96 26.13
N SER A 201 2.95 14.45 26.14
CA SER A 201 3.95 14.15 25.12
C SER A 201 5.32 13.91 25.72
N THR A 202 5.95 12.83 25.29
CA THR A 202 7.39 12.54 25.47
C THR A 202 8.03 12.35 24.10
N PHE A 203 7.99 13.38 23.27
CA PHE A 203 8.51 13.34 21.92
C PHE A 203 9.85 14.10 21.81
N ASP A 204 10.91 13.38 21.46
CA ASP A 204 12.24 13.95 21.23
C ASP A 204 12.33 14.55 19.83
N LYS A 205 12.60 15.85 19.75
CA LYS A 205 12.72 16.64 18.52
C LYS A 205 14.19 16.85 18.16
N ALA A 206 14.91 15.78 17.82
CA ALA A 206 16.32 15.88 17.46
C ALA A 206 16.57 16.33 16.01
N VAL A 207 15.54 16.36 15.15
CA VAL A 207 15.60 17.06 13.86
C VAL A 207 15.46 18.56 14.10
N PRO A 208 16.35 19.41 13.55
CA PRO A 208 16.24 20.86 13.72
C PRO A 208 14.91 21.40 13.24
N SER A 209 14.38 22.37 13.96
CA SER A 209 13.16 23.09 13.53
C SER A 209 13.47 23.91 12.29
N GLY A 210 12.57 23.83 11.31
CA GLY A 210 12.68 24.51 10.02
C GLY A 210 11.50 25.41 9.70
N ASN A 211 11.41 25.83 8.46
CA ASN A 211 10.33 26.66 7.95
C ASN A 211 9.08 25.84 7.59
N PRO A 212 7.89 26.45 7.48
CA PRO A 212 6.67 25.77 7.05
C PRO A 212 6.71 25.12 5.66
N SER A 213 7.71 25.46 4.83
CA SER A 213 7.97 24.84 3.53
C SER A 213 8.73 23.51 3.62
N ASP A 214 9.25 23.19 4.80
CA ASP A 214 9.98 21.95 5.05
C ASP A 214 9.01 20.79 5.36
N THR A 215 9.56 19.66 5.81
CA THR A 215 8.72 18.53 6.22
C THR A 215 7.86 18.91 7.42
N THR A 216 6.53 18.90 7.28
CA THR A 216 5.62 19.05 8.43
C THR A 216 5.45 17.71 9.13
N ILE A 217 5.80 17.65 10.42
CA ILE A 217 5.52 16.50 11.31
C ILE A 217 4.35 16.89 12.20
N ARG A 218 3.18 16.28 11.95
CA ARG A 218 1.96 16.51 12.74
C ARG A 218 1.62 15.27 13.56
N LEU A 219 1.60 15.39 14.86
CA LEU A 219 1.25 14.32 15.78
C LEU A 219 0.08 14.77 16.64
N THR A 220 -1.01 14.01 16.65
CA THR A 220 -2.23 14.34 17.40
C THR A 220 -2.71 13.14 18.19
N GLY A 221 -2.91 13.32 19.52
CA GLY A 221 -3.41 12.24 20.37
C GLY A 221 -3.50 12.62 21.84
N SER A 222 -4.12 11.78 22.65
CA SER A 222 -4.11 11.93 24.10
C SER A 222 -2.72 11.65 24.69
N THR A 223 -1.97 10.77 24.06
CA THR A 223 -0.58 10.45 24.41
C THR A 223 0.25 10.33 23.14
N VAL A 224 1.37 11.02 23.09
CA VAL A 224 2.36 10.91 22.01
C VAL A 224 3.74 10.59 22.60
N VAL A 225 4.34 9.50 22.13
CA VAL A 225 5.69 9.05 22.50
C VAL A 225 6.52 8.80 21.27
N GLY A 226 7.81 9.08 21.32
CA GLY A 226 8.71 8.76 20.24
C GLY A 226 9.80 9.79 19.99
N ALA A 227 10.36 9.77 18.80
CA ALA A 227 11.42 10.69 18.40
C ALA A 227 11.39 10.99 16.89
N ALA A 228 11.93 12.15 16.52
CA ALA A 228 12.35 12.46 15.16
C ALA A 228 13.86 12.75 15.16
N ARG A 229 14.61 12.08 14.28
CA ARG A 229 16.08 12.18 14.21
C ARG A 229 16.55 12.29 12.77
N ASN A 230 17.69 12.92 12.56
CA ASN A 230 18.42 12.83 11.29
C ASN A 230 19.24 11.52 11.27
N GLN A 231 19.35 10.93 10.06
CA GLN A 231 20.17 9.72 9.83
C GLN A 231 21.65 10.08 9.80
#